data_f6d35518cb8cf0e8965ac8681da83a13
#
_entry.id   f6d35518cb8cf0e8965ac8681da83a13
#
_cell.length_a   1.000
_cell.length_b   1.000
_cell.length_c   1.000
_cell.angle_alpha   90.00
_cell.angle_beta   90.00
_cell.angle_gamma   90.00
#
_symmetry.space_group_name_H-M   'P 1'
#
loop_
_entity.id
_entity.type
_entity.pdbx_description
1 polymer ?
#
loop_
_entity_poly.entity_id
_entity_poly.type
_entity_poly.pdbx_seq_one_letter_code
_entity_poly.pdbx_strand_id
1 'polypeptide(L)'
;MKNLIYQFWNGNVPYYAKCSSSMMKSYADYVGAEYRVDYNSSYVKSGSPEYMNCFRPIHDISFHEYDNVLFLDMDIFPVENIKDNIFEVNHNGIAVAQEIGMPEIRYNSTGRISGREDEKWSEILKNAYNIILPRDAKNRLMVYNSGVVLYNQEGLVKAEKSFIPINEYQSKVSGLDRFYSLDQNYLQAMLFTGSVNFTELDTKWNSQIYYNGQGNPRPIKDNRTDKTQFVHLQLRGRNTLTDEKIYDIVNLPIHSWRHKK
;
A
#
# COMPACT_ATOMS: atom_id res chain seq x y z
N MET A 1 12.65 -10.93 -18.39
CA MET A 1 11.35 -10.55 -17.82
C MET A 1 11.17 -9.05 -18.02
N LYS A 2 10.00 -8.62 -18.47
CA LYS A 2 9.65 -7.22 -18.66
C LYS A 2 8.93 -6.72 -17.38
N ASN A 3 9.61 -5.96 -16.56
CA ASN A 3 9.10 -5.48 -15.27
C ASN A 3 8.83 -3.97 -15.33
N LEU A 4 7.79 -3.52 -14.61
CA LEU A 4 7.43 -2.11 -14.50
C LEU A 4 7.29 -1.71 -13.02
N ILE A 5 7.86 -0.56 -12.66
CA ILE A 5 7.53 0.16 -11.42
C ILE A 5 6.59 1.31 -11.79
N TYR A 6 5.43 1.35 -11.14
CA TYR A 6 4.38 2.33 -11.39
C TYR A 6 4.03 3.13 -10.14
N GLN A 7 4.01 4.45 -10.27
CA GLN A 7 3.53 5.38 -9.25
C GLN A 7 2.48 6.34 -9.83
N PHE A 8 1.66 6.91 -8.95
CA PHE A 8 0.61 7.87 -9.34
C PHE A 8 0.47 8.98 -8.31
N TRP A 9 0.21 10.20 -8.80
CA TRP A 9 -0.14 11.33 -7.95
C TRP A 9 -1.23 12.20 -8.59
N ASN A 10 -2.16 12.67 -7.76
CA ASN A 10 -3.20 13.61 -8.17
C ASN A 10 -3.05 14.93 -7.40
N GLY A 11 -3.14 16.07 -8.12
CA GLY A 11 -2.97 17.41 -7.54
C GLY A 11 -1.52 17.91 -7.56
N ASN A 12 -1.23 18.90 -6.72
CA ASN A 12 0.11 19.44 -6.57
C ASN A 12 1.06 18.42 -5.96
N VAL A 13 2.14 18.10 -6.64
CA VAL A 13 3.12 17.10 -6.20
C VAL A 13 3.95 17.68 -5.05
N PRO A 14 3.82 17.19 -3.82
CA PRO A 14 4.63 17.63 -2.70
C PRO A 14 6.09 17.19 -2.86
N TYR A 15 6.96 17.84 -2.13
CA TYR A 15 8.39 17.59 -2.26
C TYR A 15 8.77 16.13 -1.95
N TYR A 16 8.21 15.54 -0.89
CA TYR A 16 8.48 14.14 -0.56
C TYR A 16 8.06 13.16 -1.68
N ALA A 17 6.98 13.46 -2.40
CA ALA A 17 6.54 12.62 -3.51
C ALA A 17 7.52 12.71 -4.71
N LYS A 18 8.09 13.91 -4.95
CA LYS A 18 9.18 14.08 -5.94
C LYS A 18 10.42 13.28 -5.55
N CYS A 19 10.76 13.26 -4.26
CA CYS A 19 11.87 12.47 -3.74
C CYS A 19 11.63 10.98 -3.91
N SER A 20 10.44 10.49 -3.50
CA SER A 20 10.05 9.10 -3.72
C SER A 20 10.18 8.70 -5.19
N SER A 21 9.60 9.51 -6.09
CA SER A 21 9.64 9.28 -7.54
C SER A 21 11.09 9.20 -8.05
N SER A 22 11.96 10.12 -7.63
CA SER A 22 13.38 10.13 -8.03
C SER A 22 14.12 8.89 -7.53
N MET A 23 13.95 8.54 -6.26
CA MET A 23 14.60 7.37 -5.65
C MET A 23 14.09 6.06 -6.24
N MET A 24 12.77 5.95 -6.51
CA MET A 24 12.18 4.77 -7.14
C MET A 24 12.60 4.61 -8.60
N LYS A 25 12.82 5.72 -9.31
CA LYS A 25 13.41 5.65 -10.66
C LYS A 25 14.82 5.06 -10.60
N SER A 26 15.65 5.50 -9.66
CA SER A 26 17.00 4.93 -9.47
C SER A 26 16.95 3.45 -9.10
N TYR A 27 15.97 3.05 -8.27
CA TYR A 27 15.75 1.64 -7.96
C TYR A 27 15.30 0.83 -9.19
N ALA A 28 14.43 1.39 -10.03
CA ALA A 28 14.02 0.74 -11.28
C ALA A 28 15.22 0.50 -12.20
N ASP A 29 16.09 1.50 -12.35
CA ASP A 29 17.33 1.37 -13.12
C ASP A 29 18.24 0.25 -12.55
N TYR A 30 18.33 0.18 -11.21
CA TYR A 30 19.13 -0.85 -10.52
C TYR A 30 18.62 -2.27 -10.76
N VAL A 31 17.29 -2.48 -10.73
CA VAL A 31 16.68 -3.80 -10.93
C VAL A 31 16.36 -4.12 -12.39
N GLY A 32 16.69 -3.24 -13.33
CA GLY A 32 16.44 -3.42 -14.76
C GLY A 32 14.94 -3.38 -15.12
N ALA A 33 14.15 -2.58 -14.42
CA ALA A 33 12.72 -2.39 -14.68
C ALA A 33 12.45 -1.07 -15.41
N GLU A 34 11.37 -1.01 -16.17
CA GLU A 34 10.83 0.25 -16.65
C GLU A 34 10.24 1.04 -15.47
N TYR A 35 10.28 2.38 -15.54
CA TYR A 35 9.67 3.25 -14.54
C TYR A 35 8.64 4.16 -15.19
N ARG A 36 7.44 4.19 -14.61
CA ARG A 36 6.34 5.05 -15.03
C ARG A 36 5.72 5.76 -13.84
N VAL A 37 5.53 7.06 -13.97
CA VAL A 37 4.75 7.87 -13.05
C VAL A 37 3.71 8.67 -13.81
N ASP A 38 2.45 8.61 -13.35
CA ASP A 38 1.37 9.39 -13.93
C ASP A 38 0.93 10.48 -12.96
N TYR A 39 0.68 11.67 -13.51
CA TYR A 39 0.20 12.82 -12.76
C TYR A 39 -1.17 13.27 -13.29
N ASN A 40 -2.11 13.51 -12.38
CA ASN A 40 -3.43 14.09 -12.68
C ASN A 40 -4.27 13.33 -13.73
N SER A 41 -3.94 12.07 -13.96
CA SER A 41 -4.64 11.25 -14.93
C SER A 41 -5.48 10.20 -14.21
N SER A 42 -6.69 10.56 -13.80
CA SER A 42 -7.61 9.62 -13.16
C SER A 42 -8.14 8.64 -14.19
N TYR A 43 -7.51 7.47 -14.27
CA TYR A 43 -7.94 6.36 -15.12
C TYR A 43 -9.12 5.62 -14.50
N VAL A 44 -9.04 5.31 -13.23
CA VAL A 44 -10.10 4.62 -12.51
C VAL A 44 -11.18 5.62 -12.10
N LYS A 45 -12.37 5.48 -12.71
CA LYS A 45 -13.53 6.32 -12.41
C LYS A 45 -14.22 5.81 -11.14
N SER A 46 -14.03 6.51 -10.05
CA SER A 46 -14.69 6.22 -8.77
C SER A 46 -14.97 7.52 -8.01
N GLY A 47 -15.69 7.44 -6.89
CA GLY A 47 -15.92 8.59 -6.01
C GLY A 47 -14.65 9.11 -5.31
N SER A 48 -13.53 8.40 -5.41
CA SER A 48 -12.24 8.74 -4.82
C SER A 48 -11.09 8.31 -5.74
N PRO A 49 -11.00 8.90 -6.95
CA PRO A 49 -10.05 8.44 -7.98
C PRO A 49 -8.59 8.58 -7.54
N GLU A 50 -8.28 9.53 -6.66
CA GLU A 50 -6.95 9.75 -6.10
C GLU A 50 -6.41 8.54 -5.31
N TYR A 51 -7.29 7.74 -4.73
CA TYR A 51 -6.92 6.50 -4.03
C TYR A 51 -7.04 5.28 -4.94
N MET A 52 -8.09 5.21 -5.76
CA MET A 52 -8.38 4.02 -6.56
C MET A 52 -7.48 3.85 -7.78
N ASN A 53 -6.66 4.83 -8.11
CA ASN A 53 -5.77 4.74 -9.27
C ASN A 53 -4.61 3.73 -9.09
N CYS A 54 -4.38 3.24 -7.85
CA CYS A 54 -3.52 2.09 -7.60
C CYS A 54 -3.99 0.81 -8.33
N PHE A 55 -5.28 0.74 -8.71
CA PHE A 55 -5.85 -0.36 -9.49
C PHE A 55 -5.81 -0.13 -11.00
N ARG A 56 -5.22 0.98 -11.46
CA ARG A 56 -5.02 1.20 -12.89
C ARG A 56 -4.32 0.02 -13.57
N PRO A 57 -3.28 -0.61 -13.01
CA PRO A 57 -2.65 -1.78 -13.62
C PRO A 57 -3.61 -2.93 -13.94
N ILE A 58 -4.68 -3.08 -13.16
CA ILE A 58 -5.70 -4.12 -13.39
C ILE A 58 -6.60 -3.74 -14.58
N HIS A 59 -6.99 -2.48 -14.71
CA HIS A 59 -8.02 -2.03 -15.65
C HIS A 59 -7.47 -1.46 -16.96
N ASP A 60 -6.17 -1.15 -17.02
CA ASP A 60 -5.50 -0.63 -18.22
C ASP A 60 -4.65 -1.73 -18.86
N ILE A 61 -5.14 -2.27 -19.99
CA ILE A 61 -4.52 -3.40 -20.68
C ILE A 61 -3.04 -3.15 -21.06
N SER A 62 -2.60 -1.89 -21.15
CA SER A 62 -1.20 -1.57 -21.43
C SER A 62 -0.24 -2.08 -20.35
N PHE A 63 -0.73 -2.34 -19.14
CA PHE A 63 0.07 -2.95 -18.07
C PHE A 63 0.17 -4.47 -18.19
N HIS A 64 -0.76 -5.11 -18.92
CA HIS A 64 -0.80 -6.58 -19.06
C HIS A 64 0.29 -7.12 -19.99
N GLU A 65 1.04 -6.25 -20.65
CA GLU A 65 2.23 -6.66 -21.45
C GLU A 65 3.52 -6.84 -20.60
N TYR A 66 3.47 -6.52 -19.30
CA TYR A 66 4.56 -6.74 -18.36
C TYR A 66 4.43 -8.09 -17.66
N ASP A 67 5.57 -8.76 -17.46
CA ASP A 67 5.61 -9.98 -16.65
C ASP A 67 5.24 -9.68 -15.19
N ASN A 68 5.74 -8.55 -14.69
CA ASN A 68 5.40 -8.04 -13.35
C ASN A 68 5.22 -6.52 -13.36
N VAL A 69 4.25 -6.05 -12.56
CA VAL A 69 4.02 -4.63 -12.27
C VAL A 69 4.08 -4.42 -10.76
N LEU A 70 4.95 -3.53 -10.32
CA LEU A 70 5.03 -3.06 -8.94
C LEU A 70 4.37 -1.69 -8.84
N PHE A 71 3.20 -1.61 -8.21
CA PHE A 71 2.60 -0.34 -7.80
C PHE A 71 3.19 0.12 -6.47
N LEU A 72 3.51 1.41 -6.37
CA LEU A 72 4.04 2.03 -5.15
C LEU A 72 3.36 3.38 -4.89
N ASP A 73 2.95 3.60 -3.64
CA ASP A 73 2.55 4.92 -3.17
C ASP A 73 3.73 5.92 -3.25
N MET A 74 3.42 7.21 -3.39
CA MET A 74 4.42 8.26 -3.53
C MET A 74 5.06 8.71 -2.18
N ASP A 75 4.82 7.96 -1.11
CA ASP A 75 5.49 8.08 0.18
C ASP A 75 6.24 6.80 0.57
N ILE A 76 6.55 5.96 -0.44
CA ILE A 76 7.43 4.80 -0.34
C ILE A 76 8.84 5.18 -0.82
N PHE A 77 9.84 4.77 -0.06
CA PHE A 77 11.25 5.08 -0.33
C PHE A 77 12.12 3.82 -0.23
N PRO A 78 13.01 3.55 -1.18
CA PRO A 78 14.03 2.53 -1.01
C PRO A 78 15.06 2.99 0.02
N VAL A 79 15.62 2.08 0.81
CA VAL A 79 16.77 2.40 1.66
C VAL A 79 18.03 2.64 0.82
N GLU A 80 18.99 3.42 1.34
CA GLU A 80 20.23 3.79 0.62
C GLU A 80 21.00 2.58 0.06
N ASN A 81 21.11 1.54 0.86
CA ASN A 81 21.88 0.33 0.50
C ASN A 81 20.97 -0.84 0.13
N ILE A 82 19.90 -0.55 -0.63
CA ILE A 82 19.00 -1.59 -1.11
C ILE A 82 19.76 -2.61 -1.96
N LYS A 83 19.60 -3.89 -1.64
CA LYS A 83 20.32 -4.99 -2.31
C LYS A 83 19.40 -5.96 -3.00
N ASP A 84 18.16 -6.06 -2.50
CA ASP A 84 17.23 -7.06 -2.98
C ASP A 84 16.44 -6.54 -4.17
N ASN A 85 16.16 -7.43 -5.11
CA ASN A 85 15.27 -7.17 -6.23
C ASN A 85 13.88 -7.72 -5.90
N ILE A 86 12.87 -6.84 -5.81
CA ILE A 86 11.50 -7.25 -5.48
C ILE A 86 10.90 -8.18 -6.55
N PHE A 87 11.33 -8.07 -7.79
CA PHE A 87 10.84 -8.93 -8.89
C PHE A 87 11.39 -10.36 -8.84
N GLU A 88 12.37 -10.64 -7.96
CA GLU A 88 12.86 -12.00 -7.68
C GLU A 88 12.07 -12.70 -6.57
N VAL A 89 11.13 -11.98 -5.93
CA VAL A 89 10.23 -12.60 -4.96
C VAL A 89 9.34 -13.61 -5.69
N ASN A 90 9.40 -14.86 -5.25
CA ASN A 90 8.49 -15.88 -5.76
C ASN A 90 7.07 -15.58 -5.31
N HIS A 91 6.21 -15.18 -6.23
CA HIS A 91 4.81 -14.86 -5.95
C HIS A 91 3.91 -15.37 -7.06
N ASN A 92 2.66 -15.58 -6.72
CA ASN A 92 1.62 -15.98 -7.65
C ASN A 92 0.42 -15.04 -7.50
N GLY A 93 0.00 -14.43 -8.61
CA GLY A 93 -1.11 -13.49 -8.65
C GLY A 93 -0.74 -12.11 -8.12
N ILE A 94 -1.27 -11.73 -6.96
CA ILE A 94 -1.05 -10.42 -6.33
C ILE A 94 -0.31 -10.63 -5.02
N ALA A 95 0.73 -9.82 -4.77
CA ALA A 95 1.47 -9.89 -3.53
C ALA A 95 1.48 -8.53 -2.80
N VAL A 96 1.16 -8.55 -1.51
CA VAL A 96 1.13 -7.36 -0.63
C VAL A 96 1.63 -7.72 0.77
N ALA A 97 2.15 -6.71 1.49
CA ALA A 97 2.63 -6.89 2.86
C ALA A 97 1.53 -6.60 3.89
N GLN A 98 1.58 -7.32 4.99
CA GLN A 98 0.74 -7.06 6.15
C GLN A 98 1.18 -5.77 6.84
N GLU A 99 0.20 -4.97 7.29
CA GLU A 99 0.42 -3.80 8.13
C GLU A 99 0.50 -4.21 9.62
N ILE A 100 1.68 -4.70 10.03
CA ILE A 100 1.92 -5.27 11.35
C ILE A 100 1.60 -4.26 12.46
N GLY A 101 0.80 -4.70 13.45
CA GLY A 101 0.41 -3.92 14.62
C GLY A 101 -0.81 -3.02 14.39
N MET A 102 -1.28 -2.87 13.16
CA MET A 102 -2.54 -2.18 12.89
C MET A 102 -3.77 -2.91 13.48
N PRO A 103 -3.84 -4.24 13.49
CA PRO A 103 -4.89 -4.96 14.19
C PRO A 103 -5.02 -4.59 15.68
N GLU A 104 -3.89 -4.41 16.37
CA GLU A 104 -3.90 -4.00 17.77
C GLU A 104 -4.30 -2.53 17.97
N ILE A 105 -3.79 -1.64 17.11
CA ILE A 105 -4.14 -0.21 17.14
C ILE A 105 -5.63 -0.02 16.91
N ARG A 106 -6.21 -0.71 15.92
CA ARG A 106 -7.63 -0.61 15.59
C ARG A 106 -8.51 -1.23 16.69
N TYR A 107 -8.10 -2.39 17.21
CA TYR A 107 -8.82 -3.04 18.30
C TYR A 107 -8.95 -2.17 19.56
N ASN A 108 -7.89 -1.41 19.88
CA ASN A 108 -7.86 -0.49 21.03
C ASN A 108 -8.44 0.91 20.70
N SER A 109 -8.83 1.15 19.46
CA SER A 109 -9.40 2.44 19.02
C SER A 109 -10.90 2.51 19.33
N THR A 110 -11.36 3.68 19.77
CA THR A 110 -12.78 4.03 19.88
C THR A 110 -13.25 4.95 18.76
N GLY A 111 -12.37 5.25 17.79
CA GLY A 111 -12.66 6.13 16.67
C GLY A 111 -13.47 5.45 15.55
N ARG A 112 -13.64 6.20 14.47
CA ARG A 112 -14.37 5.75 13.27
C ARG A 112 -13.64 4.64 12.51
N ILE A 113 -12.32 4.47 12.72
CA ILE A 113 -11.51 3.35 12.25
C ILE A 113 -11.12 2.59 13.51
N SER A 114 -11.79 1.48 13.77
CA SER A 114 -11.66 0.71 15.02
C SER A 114 -12.01 -0.75 14.79
N GLY A 115 -11.63 -1.62 15.73
CA GLY A 115 -11.96 -3.03 15.67
C GLY A 115 -13.48 -3.28 15.58
N ARG A 116 -14.31 -2.43 16.19
CA ARG A 116 -15.78 -2.53 16.05
C ARG A 116 -16.24 -2.25 14.62
N GLU A 117 -15.69 -1.25 13.99
CA GLU A 117 -16.06 -0.92 12.60
C GLU A 117 -15.46 -1.94 11.62
N ASP A 118 -14.27 -2.48 11.89
CA ASP A 118 -13.68 -3.59 11.16
C ASP A 118 -14.60 -4.84 11.20
N GLU A 119 -15.23 -5.16 12.34
CA GLU A 119 -16.19 -6.26 12.44
C GLU A 119 -17.43 -6.02 11.56
N LYS A 120 -18.01 -4.81 11.60
CA LYS A 120 -19.14 -4.46 10.73
C LYS A 120 -18.77 -4.60 9.25
N TRP A 121 -17.58 -4.12 8.87
CA TRP A 121 -17.07 -4.27 7.52
C TRP A 121 -16.95 -5.74 7.12
N SER A 122 -16.36 -6.57 7.98
CA SER A 122 -16.25 -8.02 7.77
C SER A 122 -17.61 -8.69 7.58
N GLU A 123 -18.62 -8.32 8.39
CA GLU A 123 -19.97 -8.84 8.27
C GLU A 123 -20.64 -8.44 6.94
N ILE A 124 -20.48 -7.20 6.50
CA ILE A 124 -20.99 -6.74 5.20
C ILE A 124 -20.36 -7.56 4.07
N LEU A 125 -19.04 -7.77 4.07
CA LEU A 125 -18.34 -8.55 3.05
C LEU A 125 -18.79 -10.02 3.04
N LYS A 126 -18.93 -10.63 4.21
CA LYS A 126 -19.43 -12.00 4.35
C LYS A 126 -20.85 -12.14 3.79
N ASN A 127 -21.74 -11.23 4.16
CA ASN A 127 -23.15 -11.31 3.77
C ASN A 127 -23.38 -10.97 2.28
N ALA A 128 -22.65 -9.99 1.74
CA ALA A 128 -22.81 -9.55 0.36
C ALA A 128 -22.10 -10.43 -0.67
N TYR A 129 -20.91 -10.95 -0.30
CA TYR A 129 -19.98 -11.57 -1.24
C TYR A 129 -19.42 -12.91 -0.79
N ASN A 130 -19.82 -13.41 0.39
CA ASN A 130 -19.23 -14.60 1.03
C ASN A 130 -17.71 -14.51 1.25
N ILE A 131 -17.18 -13.30 1.42
CA ILE A 131 -15.77 -13.05 1.69
C ILE A 131 -15.51 -13.21 3.18
N ILE A 132 -14.53 -14.05 3.52
CA ILE A 132 -14.06 -14.27 4.89
C ILE A 132 -12.65 -13.66 5.02
N LEU A 133 -12.55 -12.59 5.79
CA LEU A 133 -11.26 -11.92 6.02
C LEU A 133 -10.41 -12.67 7.06
N PRO A 134 -9.07 -12.71 6.88
CA PRO A 134 -8.18 -13.40 7.80
C PRO A 134 -8.08 -12.67 9.14
N ARG A 135 -7.78 -13.46 10.18
CA ARG A 135 -7.64 -12.98 11.55
C ARG A 135 -6.31 -13.41 12.15
N ASP A 136 -5.78 -12.59 13.05
CA ASP A 136 -4.60 -12.95 13.82
C ASP A 136 -4.92 -13.96 14.96
N ALA A 137 -3.90 -14.39 15.68
CA ALA A 137 -4.04 -15.32 16.80
C ALA A 137 -4.93 -14.81 17.95
N LYS A 138 -5.20 -13.51 18.02
CA LYS A 138 -6.11 -12.88 18.98
C LYS A 138 -7.50 -12.61 18.39
N ASN A 139 -7.81 -13.24 17.26
CA ASN A 139 -9.07 -13.09 16.52
C ASN A 139 -9.37 -11.67 16.00
N ARG A 140 -8.34 -10.82 15.82
CA ARG A 140 -8.48 -9.48 15.25
C ARG A 140 -8.28 -9.54 13.74
N LEU A 141 -9.00 -8.71 12.97
CA LEU A 141 -8.80 -8.68 11.53
C LEU A 141 -7.37 -8.29 11.18
N MET A 142 -6.73 -9.09 10.34
CA MET A 142 -5.43 -8.76 9.74
C MET A 142 -5.62 -7.58 8.78
N VAL A 143 -4.59 -6.78 8.62
CA VAL A 143 -4.61 -5.59 7.76
C VAL A 143 -3.48 -5.69 6.75
N TYR A 144 -3.82 -5.55 5.48
CA TYR A 144 -2.86 -5.50 4.37
C TYR A 144 -2.80 -4.09 3.80
N ASN A 145 -1.61 -3.63 3.44
CA ASN A 145 -1.40 -2.24 3.04
C ASN A 145 -1.27 -2.14 1.51
N SER A 146 -2.01 -1.23 0.90
CA SER A 146 -2.06 -1.00 -0.55
C SER A 146 -0.89 -0.18 -1.12
N GLY A 147 0.00 0.35 -0.27
CA GLY A 147 1.09 1.21 -0.72
C GLY A 147 2.21 0.49 -1.49
N VAL A 148 2.33 -0.84 -1.34
CA VAL A 148 3.22 -1.71 -2.12
C VAL A 148 2.42 -2.90 -2.60
N VAL A 149 2.17 -2.97 -3.91
CA VAL A 149 1.42 -4.08 -4.52
C VAL A 149 2.19 -4.61 -5.73
N LEU A 150 2.61 -5.87 -5.65
CA LEU A 150 3.29 -6.55 -6.74
C LEU A 150 2.30 -7.48 -7.46
N TYR A 151 2.11 -7.25 -8.73
CA TYR A 151 1.26 -8.05 -9.63
C TYR A 151 2.14 -8.84 -10.59
N ASN A 152 1.83 -10.10 -10.83
CA ASN A 152 2.27 -10.75 -12.06
C ASN A 152 1.19 -10.63 -13.15
N GLN A 153 1.54 -10.90 -14.40
CA GLN A 153 0.61 -10.79 -15.53
C GLN A 153 -0.67 -11.61 -15.32
N GLU A 154 -0.56 -12.84 -14.82
CA GLU A 154 -1.71 -13.70 -14.55
C GLU A 154 -2.65 -13.08 -13.49
N GLY A 155 -2.06 -12.47 -12.45
CA GLY A 155 -2.78 -11.76 -11.41
C GLY A 155 -3.57 -10.57 -11.94
N LEU A 156 -2.97 -9.76 -12.83
CA LEU A 156 -3.65 -8.64 -13.48
C LEU A 156 -4.85 -9.11 -14.30
N VAL A 157 -4.64 -10.09 -15.19
CA VAL A 157 -5.70 -10.62 -16.07
C VAL A 157 -6.85 -11.28 -15.28
N LYS A 158 -6.54 -11.99 -14.20
CA LYS A 158 -7.56 -12.58 -13.34
C LYS A 158 -8.33 -11.53 -12.54
N ALA A 159 -7.61 -10.54 -11.98
CA ALA A 159 -8.21 -9.46 -11.21
C ALA A 159 -9.18 -8.63 -12.07
N GLU A 160 -8.81 -8.28 -13.30
CA GLU A 160 -9.69 -7.57 -14.23
C GLU A 160 -11.04 -8.27 -14.42
N LYS A 161 -11.02 -9.60 -14.50
CA LYS A 161 -12.23 -10.40 -14.76
C LYS A 161 -13.07 -10.70 -13.52
N SER A 162 -12.46 -10.67 -12.34
CA SER A 162 -13.06 -11.25 -11.15
C SER A 162 -13.23 -10.29 -9.97
N PHE A 163 -12.56 -9.15 -9.96
CA PHE A 163 -12.74 -8.18 -8.89
C PHE A 163 -14.14 -7.56 -8.97
N ILE A 164 -14.77 -7.42 -7.82
CA ILE A 164 -16.05 -6.74 -7.68
C ILE A 164 -15.88 -5.31 -8.17
N PRO A 165 -16.78 -4.77 -9.01
CA PRO A 165 -16.69 -3.39 -9.47
C PRO A 165 -16.57 -2.41 -8.29
N ILE A 166 -15.63 -1.47 -8.38
CA ILE A 166 -15.32 -0.52 -7.29
C ILE A 166 -16.58 0.20 -6.79
N ASN A 167 -17.43 0.70 -7.70
CA ASN A 167 -18.63 1.41 -7.33
C ASN A 167 -19.67 0.52 -6.63
N GLU A 168 -19.74 -0.76 -6.99
CA GLU A 168 -20.59 -1.75 -6.31
C GLU A 168 -20.11 -1.97 -4.88
N TYR A 169 -18.81 -2.25 -4.70
CA TYR A 169 -18.21 -2.38 -3.38
C TYR A 169 -18.43 -1.13 -2.53
N GLN A 170 -18.12 0.07 -3.06
CA GLN A 170 -18.30 1.34 -2.36
C GLN A 170 -19.75 1.56 -1.92
N SER A 171 -20.72 1.19 -2.76
CA SER A 171 -22.14 1.24 -2.42
C SER A 171 -22.47 0.33 -1.23
N LYS A 172 -21.92 -0.88 -1.16
CA LYS A 172 -22.18 -1.83 -0.06
C LYS A 172 -21.63 -1.36 1.27
N VAL A 173 -20.47 -0.69 1.28
CA VAL A 173 -19.83 -0.21 2.52
C VAL A 173 -20.16 1.25 2.85
N SER A 174 -21.06 1.90 2.12
CA SER A 174 -21.39 3.33 2.24
C SER A 174 -21.93 3.74 3.62
N GLY A 175 -22.43 2.79 4.42
CA GLY A 175 -22.87 3.02 5.80
C GLY A 175 -21.74 3.10 6.83
N LEU A 176 -20.50 2.80 6.45
CA LEU A 176 -19.32 2.88 7.29
C LEU A 176 -18.57 4.21 7.07
N ASP A 177 -17.51 4.43 7.86
CA ASP A 177 -16.61 5.57 7.59
C ASP A 177 -16.02 5.46 6.17
N ARG A 178 -15.77 6.61 5.54
CA ARG A 178 -15.19 6.70 4.19
C ARG A 178 -13.94 5.84 4.03
N PHE A 179 -13.15 5.68 5.07
CA PHE A 179 -11.95 4.83 5.05
C PHE A 179 -12.22 3.43 4.48
N TYR A 180 -13.36 2.82 4.84
CA TYR A 180 -13.71 1.46 4.38
C TYR A 180 -14.07 1.39 2.88
N SER A 181 -14.31 2.52 2.24
CA SER A 181 -14.57 2.61 0.81
C SER A 181 -13.32 2.93 -0.03
N LEU A 182 -12.14 3.08 0.60
CA LEU A 182 -10.89 3.41 -0.07
C LEU A 182 -10.11 2.16 -0.51
N ASP A 183 -8.98 2.41 -1.18
CA ASP A 183 -8.12 1.45 -1.87
C ASP A 183 -7.67 0.28 -0.99
N GLN A 184 -7.13 0.54 0.18
CA GLN A 184 -6.60 -0.50 1.07
C GLN A 184 -7.66 -1.54 1.45
N ASN A 185 -8.86 -1.08 1.83
CA ASN A 185 -9.93 -1.96 2.24
C ASN A 185 -10.56 -2.69 1.03
N TYR A 186 -10.68 -1.99 -0.10
CA TYR A 186 -11.11 -2.62 -1.35
C TYR A 186 -10.13 -3.70 -1.79
N LEU A 187 -8.82 -3.41 -1.83
CA LEU A 187 -7.80 -4.40 -2.17
C LEU A 187 -7.90 -5.61 -1.25
N GLN A 188 -7.94 -5.39 0.06
CA GLN A 188 -8.02 -6.48 1.03
C GLN A 188 -9.28 -7.33 0.79
N ALA A 189 -10.44 -6.73 0.54
CA ALA A 189 -11.64 -7.49 0.20
C ALA A 189 -11.43 -8.34 -1.05
N MET A 190 -10.84 -7.79 -2.12
CA MET A 190 -10.62 -8.48 -3.40
C MET A 190 -9.64 -9.65 -3.28
N LEU A 191 -8.59 -9.52 -2.46
CA LEU A 191 -7.63 -10.60 -2.22
C LEU A 191 -8.26 -11.85 -1.61
N PHE A 192 -9.33 -11.69 -0.83
CA PHE A 192 -10.02 -12.79 -0.15
C PHE A 192 -11.32 -13.25 -0.82
N THR A 193 -11.57 -12.83 -2.06
CA THR A 193 -12.65 -13.44 -2.89
C THR A 193 -12.32 -14.87 -3.30
N GLY A 194 -11.06 -15.29 -3.23
CA GLY A 194 -10.60 -16.57 -3.77
C GLY A 194 -10.45 -16.62 -5.29
N SER A 195 -10.72 -15.52 -5.99
CA SER A 195 -10.68 -15.46 -7.46
C SER A 195 -9.28 -15.25 -8.02
N VAL A 196 -8.38 -14.63 -7.24
CA VAL A 196 -6.98 -14.38 -7.60
C VAL A 196 -6.08 -14.97 -6.54
N ASN A 197 -4.98 -15.58 -6.97
CA ASN A 197 -3.97 -16.04 -6.02
C ASN A 197 -3.35 -14.85 -5.28
N PHE A 198 -3.12 -15.02 -3.99
CA PHE A 198 -2.53 -14.04 -3.13
C PHE A 198 -1.26 -14.59 -2.48
N THR A 199 -0.21 -13.77 -2.45
CA THR A 199 1.05 -14.05 -1.74
C THR A 199 1.31 -12.95 -0.72
N GLU A 200 1.58 -13.32 0.52
CA GLU A 200 1.99 -12.35 1.54
C GLU A 200 3.46 -11.98 1.32
N LEU A 201 3.73 -10.69 1.06
CA LEU A 201 5.08 -10.15 0.98
C LEU A 201 5.70 -10.04 2.37
N ASP A 202 7.01 -10.31 2.45
CA ASP A 202 7.79 -9.96 3.63
C ASP A 202 7.67 -8.46 3.90
N THR A 203 7.47 -8.10 5.17
CA THR A 203 7.28 -6.70 5.60
C THR A 203 8.48 -5.81 5.34
N LYS A 204 9.66 -6.37 5.03
CA LYS A 204 10.82 -5.61 4.57
C LYS A 204 10.53 -4.76 3.32
N TRP A 205 9.53 -5.17 2.51
CA TRP A 205 9.10 -4.46 1.31
C TRP A 205 8.05 -3.36 1.57
N ASN A 206 7.56 -3.24 2.81
CA ASN A 206 6.62 -2.19 3.19
C ASN A 206 6.72 -1.88 4.69
N SER A 207 7.93 -1.51 5.13
CA SER A 207 8.20 -1.19 6.54
C SER A 207 7.72 0.22 6.86
N GLN A 208 6.67 0.32 7.68
CA GLN A 208 6.00 1.59 7.92
C GLN A 208 6.62 2.39 9.07
N ILE A 209 6.70 3.71 8.86
CA ILE A 209 6.96 4.70 9.91
C ILE A 209 5.73 5.59 10.05
N TYR A 210 5.11 5.56 11.22
CA TYR A 210 3.91 6.36 11.51
C TYR A 210 4.28 7.65 12.23
N TYR A 211 3.81 8.77 11.69
CA TYR A 211 3.94 10.09 12.32
C TYR A 211 2.62 10.53 12.95
N ASN A 212 2.70 11.16 14.12
CA ASN A 212 1.54 11.85 14.68
C ASN A 212 1.29 13.15 13.90
N GLY A 213 0.09 13.33 13.34
CA GLY A 213 -0.28 14.42 12.44
C GLY A 213 -0.21 15.85 13.03
N GLN A 214 0.11 16.02 14.33
CA GLN A 214 0.09 17.31 15.03
C GLN A 214 1.49 17.86 15.30
N GLY A 215 2.27 18.14 14.26
CA GLY A 215 3.51 18.90 14.41
C GLY A 215 4.66 18.20 15.17
N ASN A 216 4.45 17.01 15.72
CA ASN A 216 5.51 16.26 16.40
C ASN A 216 6.45 15.61 15.36
N PRO A 217 7.75 15.93 15.35
CA PRO A 217 8.70 15.33 14.42
C PRO A 217 9.06 13.87 14.76
N ARG A 218 8.50 13.30 15.82
CA ARG A 218 8.82 11.93 16.26
C ARG A 218 7.83 10.94 15.68
N PRO A 219 8.27 9.80 15.15
CA PRO A 219 7.38 8.73 14.78
C PRO A 219 6.70 8.14 16.03
N ILE A 220 5.41 7.80 15.88
CA ILE A 220 4.67 7.09 16.92
C ILE A 220 5.13 5.62 16.96
N LYS A 221 5.40 5.07 15.77
CA LYS A 221 5.78 3.69 15.58
C LYS A 221 6.71 3.59 14.37
N ASP A 222 7.73 2.78 14.51
CA ASP A 222 8.71 2.44 13.47
C ASP A 222 8.76 0.91 13.36
N ASN A 223 8.33 0.39 12.22
CA ASN A 223 8.29 -1.04 11.93
C ASN A 223 9.51 -1.52 11.13
N ARG A 224 10.49 -0.64 10.89
CA ARG A 224 11.72 -1.02 10.20
C ARG A 224 12.52 -2.05 11.00
N THR A 225 13.22 -2.90 10.26
CA THR A 225 14.23 -3.84 10.76
C THR A 225 15.54 -3.66 9.98
N ASP A 226 16.58 -4.37 10.36
CA ASP A 226 17.86 -4.44 9.62
C ASP A 226 17.73 -5.02 8.20
N LYS A 227 16.59 -5.66 7.91
CA LYS A 227 16.26 -6.24 6.60
C LYS A 227 15.40 -5.32 5.73
N THR A 228 14.95 -4.18 6.24
CA THR A 228 14.07 -3.26 5.49
C THR A 228 14.67 -2.88 4.14
N GLN A 229 13.86 -2.99 3.10
CA GLN A 229 14.19 -2.61 1.73
C GLN A 229 13.43 -1.36 1.31
N PHE A 230 12.10 -1.32 1.59
CA PHE A 230 11.29 -0.12 1.37
C PHE A 230 10.75 0.40 2.69
N VAL A 231 10.79 1.72 2.84
CA VAL A 231 10.22 2.47 3.95
C VAL A 231 8.98 3.20 3.49
N HIS A 232 7.86 2.97 4.13
CA HIS A 232 6.61 3.67 3.90
C HIS A 232 6.42 4.76 4.96
N LEU A 233 6.58 6.02 4.56
CA LEU A 233 6.39 7.16 5.44
C LEU A 233 4.92 7.58 5.46
N GLN A 234 4.20 7.22 6.51
CA GLN A 234 2.82 7.67 6.75
C GLN A 234 2.80 9.17 7.10
N LEU A 235 2.94 10.03 6.09
CA LEU A 235 3.25 11.47 6.26
C LEU A 235 2.06 12.36 6.61
N ARG A 236 0.86 11.86 6.65
CA ARG A 236 -0.41 12.54 7.00
C ARG A 236 -0.32 14.08 7.07
N GLY A 237 -0.37 14.74 5.91
CA GLY A 237 -0.44 16.21 5.81
C GLY A 237 0.88 16.98 6.03
N ARG A 238 2.04 16.33 5.98
CA ARG A 238 3.35 16.97 6.17
C ARG A 238 4.06 17.24 4.85
N ASN A 239 3.63 18.29 4.16
CA ASN A 239 4.21 18.71 2.89
C ASN A 239 5.54 19.48 3.02
N THR A 240 6.16 19.53 4.21
CA THR A 240 7.31 20.40 4.51
C THR A 240 8.63 19.66 4.72
N LEU A 241 8.70 18.36 4.41
CA LEU A 241 9.94 17.62 4.53
C LEU A 241 10.88 17.99 3.36
N THR A 242 12.12 18.35 3.68
CA THR A 242 13.20 18.51 2.71
C THR A 242 13.76 17.13 2.32
N ASP A 243 14.51 17.05 1.19
CA ASP A 243 15.18 15.80 0.76
C ASP A 243 16.07 15.24 1.86
N GLU A 244 16.85 16.09 2.51
CA GLU A 244 17.74 15.69 3.60
C GLU A 244 16.96 15.05 4.74
N LYS A 245 15.82 15.63 5.15
CA LYS A 245 15.00 15.06 6.21
C LYS A 245 14.36 13.73 5.81
N ILE A 246 13.95 13.57 4.55
CA ILE A 246 13.41 12.32 4.05
C ILE A 246 14.50 11.26 4.05
N TYR A 247 15.67 11.59 3.51
CA TYR A 247 16.83 10.71 3.50
C TYR A 247 17.21 10.27 4.93
N ASP A 248 17.33 11.24 5.83
CA ASP A 248 17.63 10.97 7.24
C ASP A 248 16.59 10.01 7.87
N ILE A 249 15.28 10.26 7.65
CA ILE A 249 14.22 9.45 8.22
C ILE A 249 14.27 8.03 7.67
N VAL A 250 14.46 7.87 6.37
CA VAL A 250 14.49 6.56 5.70
C VAL A 250 15.69 5.73 6.14
N ASN A 251 16.85 6.37 6.31
CA ASN A 251 18.13 5.70 6.55
C ASN A 251 18.63 5.77 8.00
N LEU A 252 17.95 6.50 8.89
CA LEU A 252 18.33 6.56 10.30
C LEU A 252 18.37 5.17 10.95
N PRO A 253 19.35 4.91 11.83
CA PRO A 253 19.38 3.69 12.62
C PRO A 253 18.09 3.50 13.41
N ILE A 254 17.53 2.31 13.37
CA ILE A 254 16.24 1.93 13.97
C ILE A 254 16.16 2.32 15.46
N HIS A 255 17.31 2.30 16.15
CA HIS A 255 17.39 2.62 17.58
C HIS A 255 17.50 4.11 17.90
N SER A 256 17.78 4.98 16.93
CA SER A 256 18.00 6.42 17.19
C SER A 256 16.73 7.16 17.62
N TRP A 257 15.55 6.61 17.29
CA TRP A 257 14.26 7.20 17.64
C TRP A 257 13.81 6.96 19.07
N ARG A 258 14.31 5.89 19.71
CA ARG A 258 13.89 5.48 21.05
C ARG A 258 14.57 6.24 22.18
N HIS A 259 15.65 6.99 21.92
CA HIS A 259 16.53 7.53 22.96
C HIS A 259 16.63 9.06 23.05
N LYS A 260 15.88 9.80 22.26
CA LYS A 260 15.76 11.25 22.47
C LYS A 260 14.51 11.55 23.27
N LYS A 261 14.60 11.31 24.59
CA LYS A 261 13.67 11.86 25.59
C LYS A 261 13.91 13.34 25.76
#